data_487055bab97ba4ca3ef60a8fdc4f5629
#
_entry.id   487055bab97ba4ca3ef60a8fdc4f5629
#
_cell.length_a   1.000
_cell.length_b   1.000
_cell.length_c   1.000
_cell.angle_alpha   90.00
_cell.angle_beta   90.00
_cell.angle_gamma   90.00
#
_symmetry.space_group_name_H-M   'P 1'
#
loop_
_entity.id
_entity.type
_entity.pdbx_description
1 polymer ?
#
loop_
_entity_poly.entity_id
_entity_poly.type
_entity_poly.pdbx_seq_one_letter_code
_entity_poly.pdbx_strand_id
1 'polypeptide(L)'
;MNLEFAQIFVLITALVSIVLSIVFFEKGKTKLSLLLMVLGSLGLGLFFAMLDPFLNIWDESYHALVAKNLIDHPITPMLYKTPLLDYDYRLWTDNYIWIHKQPLFLWQIAL
;
A
#
# COMPACT_ATOMS: atom_id res chain seq x y z
N MET A 1 -19.36 7.75 -11.44
CA MET A 1 -18.40 6.64 -11.25
C MET A 1 -19.20 5.36 -11.29
N ASN A 2 -19.02 4.55 -12.32
CA ASN A 2 -19.71 3.26 -12.42
C ASN A 2 -18.77 2.21 -11.82
N LEU A 3 -19.17 1.59 -10.71
CA LEU A 3 -18.41 0.52 -10.10
C LEU A 3 -18.51 -0.75 -10.94
N GLU A 4 -17.40 -1.42 -11.12
CA GLU A 4 -17.36 -2.73 -11.77
C GLU A 4 -17.93 -3.82 -10.86
N PHE A 5 -18.42 -4.89 -11.44
CA PHE A 5 -18.98 -6.01 -10.66
C PHE A 5 -18.01 -6.56 -9.62
N ALA A 6 -16.72 -6.67 -9.97
CA ALA A 6 -15.68 -7.13 -9.04
C ALA A 6 -15.53 -6.20 -7.83
N GLN A 7 -15.55 -4.88 -8.02
CA GLN A 7 -15.46 -3.88 -6.96
C GLN A 7 -16.67 -3.97 -6.01
N ILE A 8 -17.88 -4.10 -6.58
CA ILE A 8 -19.11 -4.27 -5.79
C ILE A 8 -19.04 -5.55 -4.96
N PHE A 9 -18.62 -6.65 -5.56
CA PHE A 9 -18.50 -7.94 -4.89
C PHE A 9 -17.52 -7.88 -3.71
N VAL A 10 -16.33 -7.29 -3.91
CA VAL A 10 -15.32 -7.13 -2.86
C VAL A 10 -15.85 -6.26 -1.72
N LEU A 11 -16.52 -5.13 -2.04
CA LEU A 11 -17.09 -4.24 -1.06
C LEU A 11 -18.16 -4.95 -0.20
N ILE A 12 -19.11 -5.64 -0.83
CA ILE A 12 -20.17 -6.35 -0.13
C ILE A 12 -19.58 -7.44 0.77
N THR A 13 -18.65 -8.23 0.26
CA THR A 13 -18.00 -9.30 1.03
C THR A 13 -17.25 -8.74 2.25
N ALA A 14 -16.55 -7.61 2.08
CA ALA A 14 -15.86 -6.93 3.17
C ALA A 14 -16.83 -6.45 4.26
N LEU A 15 -17.90 -5.77 3.87
CA LEU A 15 -18.92 -5.27 4.80
C LEU A 15 -19.62 -6.41 5.55
N VAL A 16 -20.01 -7.49 4.85
CA VAL A 16 -20.61 -8.69 5.47
C VAL A 16 -19.64 -9.31 6.48
N SER A 17 -18.36 -9.41 6.15
CA SER A 17 -17.34 -9.93 7.07
C SER A 17 -17.22 -9.11 8.35
N ILE A 18 -17.24 -7.78 8.23
CA ILE A 18 -17.21 -6.87 9.39
C ILE A 18 -18.45 -7.03 10.26
N VAL A 19 -19.64 -7.07 9.66
CA VAL A 19 -20.89 -7.25 10.40
C VAL A 19 -20.92 -8.60 11.13
N LEU A 20 -20.52 -9.69 10.44
CA LEU A 20 -20.42 -11.00 11.04
C LEU A 20 -19.37 -11.05 12.16
N SER A 21 -18.28 -10.30 12.06
CA SER A 21 -17.29 -10.16 13.12
C SER A 21 -17.93 -9.67 14.41
N ILE A 22 -18.74 -8.62 14.34
CA ILE A 22 -19.45 -8.06 15.51
C ILE A 22 -20.39 -9.11 16.12
N VAL A 23 -21.20 -9.78 15.29
CA VAL A 23 -22.14 -10.81 15.75
C VAL A 23 -21.43 -11.98 16.44
N PHE A 24 -20.29 -12.43 15.91
CA PHE A 24 -19.52 -13.51 16.53
C PHE A 24 -18.80 -13.06 17.79
N PHE A 25 -18.41 -11.80 17.89
CA PHE A 25 -17.85 -11.22 19.10
C PHE A 25 -18.87 -11.26 20.24
N GLU A 26 -20.11 -10.81 20.01
CA GLU A 26 -21.20 -10.86 20.99
C GLU A 26 -21.53 -12.29 21.45
N LYS A 27 -21.34 -13.27 20.56
CA LYS A 27 -21.51 -14.70 20.88
C LYS A 27 -20.29 -15.32 21.58
N GLY A 28 -19.30 -14.54 21.98
CA GLY A 28 -18.07 -15.00 22.63
C GLY A 28 -17.09 -15.76 21.75
N LYS A 29 -17.30 -15.79 20.42
CA LYS A 29 -16.41 -16.46 19.47
C LYS A 29 -15.28 -15.54 18.99
N THR A 30 -14.44 -15.09 19.93
CA THR A 30 -13.43 -14.05 19.72
C THR A 30 -12.46 -14.35 18.56
N LYS A 31 -11.97 -15.60 18.45
CA LYS A 31 -11.02 -15.97 17.38
C LYS A 31 -11.63 -15.82 15.98
N LEU A 32 -12.89 -16.26 15.82
CA LEU A 32 -13.61 -16.15 14.57
C LEU A 32 -13.95 -14.69 14.24
N SER A 33 -14.33 -13.93 15.27
CA SER A 33 -14.56 -12.49 15.15
C SER A 33 -13.31 -11.76 14.65
N LEU A 34 -12.15 -11.99 15.26
CA LEU A 34 -10.89 -11.38 14.84
C LEU A 34 -10.52 -11.74 13.40
N LEU A 35 -10.67 -13.02 13.01
CA LEU A 35 -10.42 -13.46 11.64
C LEU A 35 -11.31 -12.71 10.64
N LEU A 36 -12.61 -12.62 10.92
CA LEU A 36 -13.56 -11.93 10.06
C LEU A 36 -13.28 -10.41 9.98
N MET A 37 -12.85 -9.80 11.08
CA MET A 37 -12.47 -8.39 11.11
C MET A 37 -11.24 -8.14 10.22
N VAL A 38 -10.22 -8.99 10.31
CA VAL A 38 -9.02 -8.88 9.46
C VAL A 38 -9.39 -9.06 7.99
N LEU A 39 -10.19 -10.08 7.65
CA LEU A 39 -10.63 -10.31 6.28
C LEU A 39 -11.47 -9.15 5.74
N GLY A 40 -12.37 -8.60 6.55
CA GLY A 40 -13.16 -7.44 6.17
C GLY A 40 -12.30 -6.19 5.94
N SER A 41 -11.31 -5.94 6.80
CA SER A 41 -10.39 -4.81 6.65
C SER A 41 -9.51 -4.94 5.41
N LEU A 42 -8.98 -6.13 5.14
CA LEU A 42 -8.25 -6.43 3.91
C LEU A 42 -9.11 -6.26 2.67
N GLY A 43 -10.38 -6.70 2.72
CA GLY A 43 -11.34 -6.52 1.65
C GLY A 43 -11.62 -5.05 1.36
N LEU A 44 -11.79 -4.21 2.39
CA LEU A 44 -11.94 -2.76 2.20
C LEU A 44 -10.68 -2.14 1.58
N GLY A 45 -9.49 -2.52 2.06
CA GLY A 45 -8.23 -2.06 1.48
C GLY A 45 -8.12 -2.43 -0.01
N LEU A 46 -8.48 -3.66 -0.36
CA LEU A 46 -8.50 -4.12 -1.75
C LEU A 46 -9.53 -3.33 -2.59
N PHE A 47 -10.73 -3.09 -2.05
CA PHE A 47 -11.73 -2.28 -2.73
C PHE A 47 -11.20 -0.88 -3.06
N PHE A 48 -10.59 -0.19 -2.09
CA PHE A 48 -10.00 1.13 -2.34
C PHE A 48 -8.85 1.09 -3.35
N ALA A 49 -8.01 0.07 -3.31
CA ALA A 49 -6.96 -0.12 -4.31
C ALA A 49 -7.50 -0.36 -5.74
N MET A 50 -8.70 -0.94 -5.87
CA MET A 50 -9.36 -1.15 -7.17
C MET A 50 -10.06 0.10 -7.72
N LEU A 51 -10.29 1.14 -6.90
CA LEU A 51 -10.95 2.36 -7.35
C LEU A 51 -10.08 3.22 -8.26
N ASP A 52 -8.77 3.21 -8.00
CA ASP A 52 -7.80 3.94 -8.81
C ASP A 52 -6.62 3.01 -9.12
N PRO A 53 -6.60 2.38 -10.30
CA PRO A 53 -5.54 1.47 -10.71
C PRO A 53 -4.25 2.17 -11.13
N PHE A 54 -4.25 3.51 -11.17
CA PHE A 54 -3.10 4.28 -11.57
C PHE A 54 -2.41 4.91 -10.35
N LEU A 55 -1.09 4.92 -10.40
CA LEU A 55 -0.30 5.63 -9.40
C LEU A 55 -0.54 7.13 -9.52
N ASN A 56 -0.77 7.80 -8.40
CA ASN A 56 -0.83 9.24 -8.35
C ASN A 56 0.50 9.84 -8.82
N ILE A 57 0.44 10.92 -9.60
CA ILE A 57 1.61 11.51 -10.29
C ILE A 57 2.67 12.02 -9.31
N TRP A 58 2.32 12.23 -8.05
CA TRP A 58 3.22 12.80 -7.06
C TRP A 58 3.85 11.72 -6.15
N ASP A 59 3.41 11.62 -4.93
CA ASP A 59 4.04 10.79 -3.90
C ASP A 59 4.11 9.30 -4.25
N GLU A 60 3.03 8.74 -4.79
CA GLU A 60 2.96 7.31 -5.11
C GLU A 60 3.95 6.91 -6.19
N SER A 61 4.13 7.77 -7.21
CA SER A 61 5.09 7.52 -8.28
C SER A 61 6.54 7.50 -7.77
N TYR A 62 6.89 8.41 -6.86
CA TYR A 62 8.21 8.41 -6.23
C TYR A 62 8.43 7.17 -5.36
N HIS A 63 7.45 6.81 -4.54
CA HIS A 63 7.55 5.62 -3.70
C HIS A 63 7.66 4.33 -4.52
N ALA A 64 6.87 4.20 -5.60
CA ALA A 64 6.94 3.06 -6.50
C ALA A 64 8.29 2.97 -7.22
N LEU A 65 8.86 4.11 -7.63
CA LEU A 65 10.18 4.14 -8.28
C LEU A 65 11.29 3.70 -7.32
N VAL A 66 11.27 4.21 -6.09
CA VAL A 66 12.24 3.80 -5.06
C VAL A 66 12.06 2.32 -4.70
N ALA A 67 10.82 1.85 -4.53
CA ALA A 67 10.53 0.45 -4.25
C ALA A 67 11.03 -0.47 -5.36
N LYS A 68 10.83 -0.10 -6.63
CA LYS A 68 11.39 -0.81 -7.79
C LYS A 68 12.90 -0.92 -7.73
N ASN A 69 13.59 0.15 -7.35
CA ASN A 69 15.06 0.14 -7.23
C ASN A 69 15.54 -0.69 -6.02
N LEU A 70 14.74 -0.78 -4.95
CA LEU A 70 15.05 -1.62 -3.78
C LEU A 70 15.04 -3.11 -4.09
N ILE A 71 14.38 -3.59 -5.14
CA ILE A 71 14.44 -4.98 -5.58
C ILE A 71 15.89 -5.35 -5.94
N ASP A 72 16.59 -4.46 -6.63
CA ASP A 72 17.98 -4.67 -7.04
C ASP A 72 19.00 -4.23 -5.96
N HIS A 73 18.64 -3.23 -5.15
CA HIS A 73 19.51 -2.63 -4.14
C HIS A 73 18.78 -2.51 -2.78
N PRO A 74 18.56 -3.61 -2.05
CA PRO A 74 17.66 -3.66 -0.88
C PRO A 74 18.03 -2.71 0.27
N ILE A 75 19.29 -2.31 0.37
CA ILE A 75 19.81 -1.49 1.48
C ILE A 75 19.86 0.00 1.11
N THR A 76 19.80 0.33 -0.18
CA THR A 76 19.98 1.70 -0.66
C THR A 76 18.71 2.19 -1.37
N PRO A 77 17.81 2.91 -0.69
CA PRO A 77 16.64 3.49 -1.32
C PRO A 77 17.07 4.58 -2.30
N MET A 78 16.87 4.36 -3.59
CA MET A 78 17.28 5.27 -4.66
C MET A 78 16.11 5.65 -5.54
N LEU A 79 16.03 6.93 -5.93
CA LEU A 79 15.10 7.38 -6.96
C LEU A 79 15.52 6.91 -8.36
N TYR A 80 16.80 6.96 -8.64
CA TYR A 80 17.37 6.56 -9.94
C TYR A 80 18.76 5.97 -9.74
N LYS A 81 19.12 5.01 -10.59
CA LYS A 81 20.39 4.27 -10.50
C LYS A 81 21.60 5.09 -10.95
N THR A 82 21.37 5.97 -11.91
CA THR A 82 22.42 6.81 -12.49
C THR A 82 22.08 8.28 -12.26
N PRO A 83 22.80 8.98 -11.39
CA PRO A 83 22.58 10.41 -11.18
C PRO A 83 22.75 11.20 -12.46
N LEU A 84 21.78 12.05 -12.77
CA LEU A 84 21.85 12.98 -13.92
C LEU A 84 22.49 14.31 -13.54
N LEU A 85 22.43 14.66 -12.26
CA LEU A 85 23.01 15.86 -11.68
C LEU A 85 24.06 15.47 -10.65
N ASP A 86 25.02 16.36 -10.45
CA ASP A 86 26.00 16.20 -9.37
C ASP A 86 25.30 16.22 -8.02
N TYR A 87 25.77 15.38 -7.11
CA TYR A 87 25.21 15.27 -5.76
C TYR A 87 25.36 16.59 -4.99
N ASP A 88 24.22 17.19 -4.59
CA ASP A 88 24.18 18.27 -3.61
C ASP A 88 23.29 17.88 -2.42
N TYR A 89 23.90 17.67 -1.26
CA TYR A 89 23.19 17.32 -0.03
C TYR A 89 22.23 18.41 0.47
N ARG A 90 22.31 19.62 -0.06
CA ARG A 90 21.45 20.77 0.31
C ARG A 90 20.11 20.72 -0.41
N LEU A 91 20.07 20.08 -1.58
CA LEU A 91 18.90 19.99 -2.43
C LEU A 91 18.45 18.54 -2.47
N TRP A 92 17.26 18.27 -1.95
CA TRP A 92 16.69 16.91 -1.98
C TRP A 92 16.44 16.40 -3.40
N THR A 93 16.21 17.31 -4.36
CA THR A 93 16.03 17.00 -5.78
C THR A 93 17.29 16.46 -6.45
N ASP A 94 18.46 16.85 -5.96
CA ASP A 94 19.75 16.46 -6.51
C ASP A 94 20.36 15.26 -5.79
N ASN A 95 19.66 14.82 -4.75
CA ASN A 95 20.03 13.64 -3.99
C ASN A 95 19.30 12.40 -4.53
N TYR A 96 20.03 11.52 -5.17
CA TYR A 96 19.47 10.27 -5.70
C TYR A 96 19.09 9.25 -4.63
N ILE A 97 19.58 9.41 -3.39
CA ILE A 97 19.20 8.58 -2.24
C ILE A 97 17.94 9.17 -1.62
N TRP A 98 16.90 8.34 -1.52
CA TRP A 98 15.61 8.72 -0.97
C TRP A 98 15.56 8.53 0.54
N ILE A 99 15.61 9.63 1.29
CA ILE A 99 15.64 9.63 2.76
C ILE A 99 14.33 10.11 3.41
N HIS A 100 13.33 10.48 2.60
CA HIS A 100 12.07 11.05 3.10
C HIS A 100 11.14 10.06 3.80
N LYS A 101 11.27 8.77 3.51
CA LYS A 101 10.46 7.71 4.12
C LYS A 101 11.35 6.61 4.67
N GLN A 102 10.86 5.98 5.73
CA GLN A 102 11.59 4.86 6.34
C GLN A 102 11.67 3.67 5.40
N PRO A 103 12.79 2.94 5.35
CA PRO A 103 13.00 1.83 4.43
C PRO A 103 11.95 0.72 4.54
N LEU A 104 11.45 0.45 5.75
CA LEU A 104 10.45 -0.60 5.99
C LEU A 104 9.19 -0.41 5.14
N PHE A 105 8.66 0.81 5.04
CA PHE A 105 7.51 1.13 4.21
C PHE A 105 7.79 0.88 2.73
N LEU A 106 8.97 1.28 2.26
CA LEU A 106 9.39 1.10 0.86
C LEU A 106 9.63 -0.37 0.52
N TRP A 107 10.17 -1.16 1.46
CA TRP A 107 10.30 -2.61 1.29
C TRP A 107 8.96 -3.33 1.18
N GLN A 108 7.94 -2.87 1.92
CA GLN A 108 6.59 -3.42 1.80
C GLN A 108 5.97 -3.18 0.41
N ILE A 109 6.31 -2.06 -0.23
CA ILE A 109 5.86 -1.77 -1.61
C ILE A 109 6.66 -2.58 -2.64
N ALA A 110 7.93 -2.92 -2.35
CA ALA A 110 8.81 -3.66 -3.23
C ALA A 110 8.51 -5.17 -3.30
N LEU A 111 7.76 -5.72 -2.33
CA LEU A 111 7.34 -7.13 -2.28
C LEU A 111 6.20 -7.43 -3.25
#